data_2bbe682488d5bd7348242308b87e9ac3
#
_entry.id   2bbe682488d5bd7348242308b87e9ac3
#
_cell.length_a   1.000
_cell.length_b   1.000
_cell.length_c   1.000
_cell.angle_alpha   90.00
_cell.angle_beta   90.00
_cell.angle_gamma   90.00
#
_symmetry.space_group_name_H-M   'P 1'
#
loop_
_entity.id
_entity.type
_entity.pdbx_description
1 polymer ?
#
loop_
_entity_poly.entity_id
_entity_poly.type
_entity_poly.pdbx_seq_one_letter_code
_entity_poly.pdbx_strand_id
1 'polypeptide(L)'
;MRLVANLAEILAVGEALERALALLQAGDVVAIPTETVYGLAGDATNGVAVARIFEAKGRPRFNPLIAHVADRAMADRIAGFDPLSAKLAQAFWPGPLTLVLPQRADNGIHPLVTAGLDTIALRMPRGFGGELIARLGRPLAAPSANSSGGISGTTAQAVAADLGDRIKLVVDGGATPVGLESTILKVED
;
A
#
# COMPACT_ATOMS: atom_id res chain seq x y z
N MET A 1 0.48 29.45 -22.56
CA MET A 1 1.03 29.28 -21.20
C MET A 1 1.15 27.78 -20.94
N ARG A 2 2.34 27.20 -21.07
CA ARG A 2 2.56 25.78 -20.73
C ARG A 2 2.47 25.68 -19.20
N LEU A 3 1.44 25.01 -18.69
CA LEU A 3 1.43 24.51 -17.33
C LEU A 3 2.65 23.58 -17.21
N VAL A 4 3.65 23.98 -16.42
CA VAL A 4 4.71 23.08 -15.99
C VAL A 4 3.99 22.04 -15.13
N ALA A 5 3.82 20.83 -15.63
CA ALA A 5 3.33 19.73 -14.83
C ALA A 5 4.26 19.62 -13.61
N ASN A 6 3.69 19.73 -12.42
CA ASN A 6 4.45 19.59 -11.17
C ASN A 6 4.72 18.07 -11.03
N LEU A 7 5.84 17.62 -11.60
CA LEU A 7 6.25 16.21 -11.52
C LEU A 7 6.54 15.84 -10.07
N ALA A 8 6.23 14.59 -9.72
CA ALA A 8 6.54 14.06 -8.39
C ALA A 8 8.04 14.25 -8.07
N GLU A 9 8.31 14.65 -6.84
CA GLU A 9 9.63 14.61 -6.24
C GLU A 9 10.10 13.15 -6.15
N ILE A 10 11.35 12.86 -6.50
CA ILE A 10 11.97 11.53 -6.32
C ILE A 10 13.05 11.68 -5.26
N LEU A 11 12.88 10.99 -4.13
CA LEU A 11 13.84 10.98 -3.03
C LEU A 11 14.35 9.57 -2.75
N ALA A 12 15.63 9.45 -2.47
CA ALA A 12 16.21 8.18 -2.03
C ALA A 12 15.61 7.73 -0.68
N VAL A 13 15.52 6.42 -0.45
CA VAL A 13 14.96 5.81 0.79
C VAL A 13 15.54 6.48 2.05
N GLY A 14 16.85 6.76 2.10
CA GLY A 14 17.51 7.37 3.26
C GLY A 14 17.08 8.80 3.59
N GLU A 15 16.46 9.49 2.65
CA GLU A 15 16.05 10.91 2.78
C GLU A 15 14.53 11.08 2.80
N ALA A 16 13.79 10.06 2.39
CA ALA A 16 12.37 10.17 2.09
C ALA A 16 11.44 10.03 3.30
N LEU A 17 11.90 9.42 4.41
CA LEU A 17 11.01 8.96 5.49
C LEU A 17 10.17 10.10 6.09
N GLU A 18 10.78 11.18 6.51
CA GLU A 18 10.07 12.31 7.14
C GLU A 18 9.14 13.01 6.14
N ARG A 19 9.57 13.11 4.87
CA ARG A 19 8.76 13.69 3.81
C ARG A 19 7.53 12.83 3.51
N ALA A 20 7.70 11.51 3.43
CA ALA A 20 6.61 10.55 3.23
C ALA A 20 5.62 10.57 4.40
N LEU A 21 6.11 10.59 5.65
CA LEU A 21 5.27 10.69 6.85
C LEU A 21 4.43 11.96 6.84
N ALA A 22 5.04 13.11 6.54
CA ALA A 22 4.33 14.39 6.49
C ALA A 22 3.19 14.38 5.44
N LEU A 23 3.43 13.80 4.27
CA LEU A 23 2.42 13.67 3.22
C LEU A 23 1.28 12.73 3.64
N LEU A 24 1.60 11.56 4.20
CA LEU A 24 0.59 10.60 4.66
C LEU A 24 -0.27 11.17 5.80
N GLN A 25 0.35 11.89 6.75
CA GLN A 25 -0.36 12.56 7.83
C GLN A 25 -1.30 13.67 7.32
N ALA A 26 -0.91 14.33 6.23
CA ALA A 26 -1.76 15.32 5.54
C ALA A 26 -2.88 14.70 4.68
N GLY A 27 -3.01 13.34 4.66
CA GLY A 27 -3.98 12.63 3.84
C GLY A 27 -3.61 12.57 2.36
N ASP A 28 -2.34 12.76 2.02
CA ASP A 28 -1.81 12.55 0.68
C ASP A 28 -1.38 11.11 0.44
N VAL A 29 -0.97 10.82 -0.80
CA VAL A 29 -0.46 9.51 -1.23
C VAL A 29 1.01 9.61 -1.61
N VAL A 30 1.74 8.51 -1.43
CA VAL A 30 3.17 8.42 -1.70
C VAL A 30 3.45 7.10 -2.43
N ALA A 31 4.23 7.12 -3.50
CA ALA A 31 4.71 5.88 -4.10
C ALA A 31 5.94 5.38 -3.35
N ILE A 32 5.89 4.13 -2.89
CA ILE A 32 6.93 3.51 -2.07
C ILE A 32 7.45 2.21 -2.68
N PRO A 33 8.76 1.91 -2.52
CA PRO A 33 9.31 0.62 -2.90
C PRO A 33 8.82 -0.48 -1.96
N THR A 34 8.60 -1.68 -2.52
CA THR A 34 8.44 -2.92 -1.76
C THR A 34 9.32 -4.01 -2.35
N GLU A 35 9.35 -5.18 -1.72
CA GLU A 35 10.09 -6.33 -2.28
C GLU A 35 9.44 -6.91 -3.54
N THR A 36 8.17 -6.57 -3.84
CA THR A 36 7.43 -7.06 -5.01
C THR A 36 7.43 -6.05 -6.16
N VAL A 37 6.62 -5.02 -6.07
CA VAL A 37 6.48 -3.90 -6.99
C VAL A 37 6.34 -2.61 -6.19
N TYR A 38 6.46 -1.46 -6.81
CA TYR A 38 6.14 -0.19 -6.15
C TYR A 38 4.66 -0.13 -5.79
N GLY A 39 4.36 0.36 -4.58
CA GLY A 39 2.99 0.55 -4.07
C GLY A 39 2.63 2.03 -3.98
N LEU A 40 1.40 2.38 -4.33
CA LEU A 40 0.85 3.72 -4.09
C LEU A 40 0.16 3.72 -2.72
N ALA A 41 0.85 4.24 -1.72
CA ALA A 41 0.48 4.17 -0.32
C ALA A 41 -0.32 5.39 0.13
N GLY A 42 -1.39 5.16 0.87
CA GLY A 42 -2.18 6.17 1.59
C GLY A 42 -2.69 5.61 2.91
N ASP A 43 -2.95 6.47 3.89
CA ASP A 43 -3.50 6.07 5.19
C ASP A 43 -4.84 5.33 5.01
N ALA A 44 -4.87 4.04 5.35
CA ALA A 44 -6.04 3.18 5.18
C ALA A 44 -7.22 3.57 6.09
N THR A 45 -6.98 4.38 7.12
CA THR A 45 -8.01 4.88 8.05
C THR A 45 -8.61 6.21 7.60
N ASN A 46 -7.99 6.87 6.60
CA ASN A 46 -8.37 8.19 6.12
C ASN A 46 -9.07 8.09 4.75
N GLY A 47 -10.38 8.34 4.71
CA GLY A 47 -11.17 8.26 3.48
C GLY A 47 -10.69 9.19 2.37
N VAL A 48 -10.10 10.35 2.69
CA VAL A 48 -9.52 11.27 1.69
C VAL A 48 -8.29 10.65 1.05
N ALA A 49 -7.38 10.08 1.84
CA ALA A 49 -6.19 9.41 1.33
C ALA A 49 -6.55 8.21 0.45
N VAL A 50 -7.52 7.39 0.90
CA VAL A 50 -8.01 6.24 0.12
C VAL A 50 -8.64 6.70 -1.19
N ALA A 51 -9.48 7.75 -1.17
CA ALA A 51 -10.09 8.29 -2.39
C ALA A 51 -9.03 8.78 -3.39
N ARG A 52 -7.96 9.42 -2.91
CA ARG A 52 -6.82 9.87 -3.74
C ARG A 52 -6.08 8.70 -4.41
N ILE A 53 -5.98 7.54 -3.76
CA ILE A 53 -5.42 6.33 -4.42
C ILE A 53 -6.26 5.96 -5.64
N PHE A 54 -7.58 5.90 -5.49
CA PHE A 54 -8.48 5.56 -6.60
C PHE A 54 -8.40 6.60 -7.73
N GLU A 55 -8.38 7.88 -7.38
CA GLU A 55 -8.26 8.99 -8.33
C GLU A 55 -6.93 8.96 -9.10
N ALA A 56 -5.80 8.90 -8.41
CA ALA A 56 -4.48 8.89 -9.03
C ALA A 56 -4.30 7.70 -9.99
N LYS A 57 -4.89 6.54 -9.68
CA LYS A 57 -4.82 5.34 -10.51
C LYS A 57 -5.90 5.27 -11.60
N GLY A 58 -6.96 6.07 -11.55
CA GLY A 58 -8.16 5.84 -12.33
C GLY A 58 -8.80 4.47 -12.02
N ARG A 59 -8.71 4.00 -10.76
CA ARG A 59 -9.16 2.66 -10.33
C ARG A 59 -10.66 2.65 -10.06
N PRO A 60 -11.41 1.62 -10.51
CA PRO A 60 -12.80 1.44 -10.14
C PRO A 60 -12.95 1.19 -8.63
N ARG A 61 -13.91 1.88 -7.98
CA ARG A 61 -14.10 1.81 -6.52
C ARG A 61 -14.59 0.48 -5.98
N PHE A 62 -15.14 -0.39 -6.83
CA PHE A 62 -15.56 -1.74 -6.46
C PHE A 62 -14.38 -2.74 -6.35
N ASN A 63 -13.18 -2.32 -6.70
CA ASN A 63 -11.99 -3.16 -6.67
C ASN A 63 -11.21 -2.90 -5.37
N PRO A 64 -11.25 -3.79 -4.35
CA PRO A 64 -10.68 -3.55 -3.03
C PRO A 64 -9.18 -3.35 -3.08
N LEU A 65 -8.63 -2.78 -2.01
CA LEU A 65 -7.21 -2.51 -1.83
C LEU A 65 -6.61 -3.48 -0.81
N ILE A 66 -5.31 -3.74 -0.94
CA ILE A 66 -4.53 -4.46 0.08
C ILE A 66 -4.11 -3.45 1.15
N ALA A 67 -4.42 -3.75 2.42
CA ALA A 67 -3.92 -2.99 3.54
C ALA A 67 -2.60 -3.58 4.04
N HIS A 68 -1.59 -2.73 4.18
CA HIS A 68 -0.27 -3.08 4.67
C HIS A 68 -0.15 -2.74 6.16
N VAL A 69 0.41 -3.66 6.93
CA VAL A 69 0.57 -3.58 8.39
C VAL A 69 2.05 -3.65 8.79
N ALA A 70 2.40 -3.02 9.92
CA ALA A 70 3.78 -3.03 10.42
C ALA A 70 4.13 -4.34 11.14
N ASP A 71 3.17 -4.92 11.84
CA ASP A 71 3.35 -6.09 12.69
C ASP A 71 2.08 -6.92 12.83
N ARG A 72 2.22 -8.08 13.46
CA ARG A 72 1.11 -8.98 13.72
C ARG A 72 0.08 -8.39 14.68
N ALA A 73 0.47 -7.61 15.66
CA ALA A 73 -0.44 -6.98 16.60
C ALA A 73 -1.38 -5.98 15.89
N MET A 74 -0.84 -5.21 14.92
CA MET A 74 -1.66 -4.35 14.05
C MET A 74 -2.63 -5.19 13.21
N ALA A 75 -2.17 -6.28 12.60
CA ALA A 75 -3.01 -7.17 11.80
C ALA A 75 -4.14 -7.81 12.63
N ASP A 76 -3.86 -8.26 13.86
CA ASP A 76 -4.84 -8.87 14.76
C ASP A 76 -5.94 -7.91 15.22
N ARG A 77 -5.67 -6.60 15.23
CA ARG A 77 -6.72 -5.59 15.48
C ARG A 77 -7.67 -5.42 14.29
N ILE A 78 -7.19 -5.70 13.08
CA ILE A 78 -7.91 -5.46 11.83
C ILE A 78 -8.72 -6.69 11.40
N ALA A 79 -8.17 -7.89 11.52
CA ALA A 79 -8.76 -9.11 10.99
C ALA A 79 -8.67 -10.29 11.95
N GLY A 80 -9.56 -11.28 11.73
CA GLY A 80 -9.52 -12.58 12.41
C GLY A 80 -8.64 -13.56 11.66
N PHE A 81 -7.79 -14.30 12.37
CA PHE A 81 -6.96 -15.36 11.79
C PHE A 81 -7.45 -16.72 12.23
N ASP A 82 -7.75 -17.61 11.29
CA ASP A 82 -7.87 -19.04 11.54
C ASP A 82 -6.48 -19.66 11.79
N PRO A 83 -6.39 -20.92 12.30
CA PRO A 83 -5.10 -21.54 12.62
C PRO A 83 -4.15 -21.68 11.42
N LEU A 84 -4.67 -21.90 10.19
CA LEU A 84 -3.84 -22.06 9.02
C LEU A 84 -3.34 -20.69 8.53
N SER A 85 -4.21 -19.68 8.43
CA SER A 85 -3.82 -18.30 8.12
C SER A 85 -2.78 -17.76 9.10
N ALA A 86 -2.90 -18.11 10.41
CA ALA A 86 -1.91 -17.72 11.40
C ALA A 86 -0.53 -18.36 11.14
N LYS A 87 -0.48 -19.66 10.79
CA LYS A 87 0.76 -20.35 10.41
C LYS A 87 1.37 -19.78 9.14
N LEU A 88 0.55 -19.45 8.13
CA LEU A 88 1.00 -18.84 6.89
C LEU A 88 1.61 -17.44 7.15
N ALA A 89 0.95 -16.61 7.95
CA ALA A 89 1.49 -15.32 8.35
C ALA A 89 2.82 -15.49 9.09
N GLN A 90 2.92 -16.41 10.04
CA GLN A 90 4.16 -16.68 10.77
C GLN A 90 5.31 -17.13 9.86
N ALA A 91 5.02 -17.92 8.82
CA ALA A 91 6.03 -18.47 7.92
C ALA A 91 6.50 -17.45 6.86
N PHE A 92 5.62 -16.56 6.40
CA PHE A 92 5.86 -15.73 5.21
C PHE A 92 5.84 -14.23 5.45
N TRP A 93 5.46 -13.75 6.63
CA TRP A 93 5.51 -12.34 7.00
C TRP A 93 6.72 -12.01 7.88
N PRO A 94 7.37 -10.86 7.65
CA PRO A 94 7.15 -9.93 6.54
C PRO A 94 7.59 -10.52 5.19
N GLY A 95 6.79 -10.25 4.13
CA GLY A 95 7.08 -10.80 2.81
C GLY A 95 5.96 -10.67 1.77
N PRO A 96 6.13 -11.36 0.62
CA PRO A 96 5.26 -11.21 -0.55
C PRO A 96 3.96 -12.05 -0.48
N LEU A 97 3.45 -12.32 0.72
CA LEU A 97 2.17 -12.99 0.92
C LEU A 97 1.10 -11.99 1.38
N THR A 98 -0.02 -11.98 0.67
CA THR A 98 -1.25 -11.28 1.04
C THR A 98 -2.29 -12.31 1.47
N LEU A 99 -2.87 -12.14 2.67
CA LEU A 99 -3.93 -12.99 3.19
C LEU A 99 -5.26 -12.25 3.14
N VAL A 100 -6.29 -12.88 2.57
CA VAL A 100 -7.67 -12.39 2.63
C VAL A 100 -8.34 -13.01 3.84
N LEU A 101 -8.74 -12.16 4.79
CA LEU A 101 -9.19 -12.56 6.13
C LEU A 101 -10.54 -11.90 6.46
N PRO A 102 -11.37 -12.51 7.32
CA PRO A 102 -12.54 -11.85 7.86
C PRO A 102 -12.13 -10.58 8.63
N GLN A 103 -12.71 -9.43 8.29
CA GLN A 103 -12.41 -8.21 9.01
C GLN A 103 -13.13 -8.17 10.35
N ARG A 104 -12.50 -7.54 11.36
CA ARG A 104 -13.14 -7.27 12.65
C ARG A 104 -14.05 -6.06 12.55
N ALA A 105 -15.11 -6.04 13.37
CA ALA A 105 -15.88 -4.83 13.58
C ALA A 105 -14.98 -3.74 14.19
N ASP A 106 -15.26 -2.48 13.86
CA ASP A 106 -14.59 -1.29 14.40
C ASP A 106 -13.06 -1.32 14.29
N ASN A 107 -12.56 -1.92 13.20
CA ASN A 107 -11.12 -2.10 12.94
C ASN A 107 -10.39 -0.81 12.51
N GLY A 108 -11.10 0.31 12.35
CA GLY A 108 -10.56 1.61 11.96
C GLY A 108 -10.23 1.75 10.47
N ILE A 109 -10.37 0.71 9.66
CA ILE A 109 -10.15 0.76 8.21
C ILE A 109 -11.33 1.46 7.54
N HIS A 110 -11.04 2.38 6.63
CA HIS A 110 -12.09 3.06 5.86
C HIS A 110 -12.79 2.09 4.89
N PRO A 111 -14.14 2.08 4.79
CA PRO A 111 -14.89 1.11 3.97
C PRO A 111 -14.49 1.04 2.49
N LEU A 112 -13.98 2.12 1.91
CA LEU A 112 -13.47 2.10 0.53
C LEU A 112 -12.28 1.15 0.33
N VAL A 113 -11.53 0.82 1.37
CA VAL A 113 -10.40 -0.13 1.28
C VAL A 113 -10.89 -1.54 0.96
N THR A 114 -11.98 -1.96 1.59
CA THR A 114 -12.58 -3.27 1.40
C THR A 114 -13.65 -3.30 0.31
N ALA A 115 -13.99 -2.16 -0.29
CA ALA A 115 -15.12 -2.03 -1.23
C ALA A 115 -16.45 -2.54 -0.65
N GLY A 116 -16.62 -2.45 0.69
CA GLY A 116 -17.80 -2.91 1.41
C GLY A 116 -17.88 -4.42 1.65
N LEU A 117 -16.82 -5.17 1.35
CA LEU A 117 -16.75 -6.62 1.65
C LEU A 117 -16.56 -6.84 3.16
N ASP A 118 -16.95 -8.02 3.64
CA ASP A 118 -16.75 -8.50 5.01
C ASP A 118 -15.33 -9.05 5.25
N THR A 119 -14.52 -9.10 4.21
CA THR A 119 -13.12 -9.53 4.25
C THR A 119 -12.19 -8.37 3.91
N ILE A 120 -10.94 -8.50 4.36
CA ILE A 120 -9.86 -7.58 4.06
C ILE A 120 -8.60 -8.33 3.64
N ALA A 121 -7.91 -7.81 2.63
CA ALA A 121 -6.61 -8.30 2.21
C ALA A 121 -5.51 -7.60 3.02
N LEU A 122 -4.72 -8.36 3.78
CA LEU A 122 -3.62 -7.88 4.62
C LEU A 122 -2.28 -8.40 4.13
N ARG A 123 -1.26 -7.54 4.19
CA ARG A 123 0.14 -7.89 3.94
C ARG A 123 1.05 -7.18 4.93
N MET A 124 2.14 -7.83 5.31
CA MET A 124 3.23 -7.21 6.06
C MET A 124 4.44 -7.08 5.11
N PRO A 125 4.71 -5.88 4.55
CA PRO A 125 5.78 -5.70 3.59
C PRO A 125 7.15 -5.64 4.29
N ARG A 126 8.22 -5.91 3.54
CA ARG A 126 9.60 -5.71 3.99
C ARG A 126 10.10 -4.28 3.74
N GLY A 127 11.17 -3.91 4.43
CA GLY A 127 11.93 -2.69 4.16
C GLY A 127 11.17 -1.40 4.47
N PHE A 128 11.33 -0.40 3.61
CA PHE A 128 10.83 0.96 3.81
C PHE A 128 9.34 1.03 4.13
N GLY A 129 8.51 0.24 3.47
CA GLY A 129 7.07 0.22 3.73
C GLY A 129 6.73 -0.18 5.16
N GLY A 130 7.40 -1.21 5.71
CA GLY A 130 7.22 -1.64 7.10
C GLY A 130 7.64 -0.56 8.10
N GLU A 131 8.79 0.08 7.88
CA GLU A 131 9.28 1.19 8.71
C GLU A 131 8.32 2.39 8.68
N LEU A 132 7.85 2.78 7.49
CA LEU A 132 6.91 3.89 7.31
C LEU A 132 5.59 3.64 8.07
N ILE A 133 5.04 2.42 8.00
CA ILE A 133 3.82 2.05 8.71
C ILE A 133 4.04 2.08 10.22
N ALA A 134 5.17 1.55 10.71
CA ALA A 134 5.52 1.56 12.13
C ALA A 134 5.63 2.99 12.68
N ARG A 135 6.28 3.90 11.95
CA ARG A 135 6.42 5.31 12.31
C ARG A 135 5.09 6.07 12.25
N LEU A 136 4.24 5.78 11.25
CA LEU A 136 2.91 6.37 11.13
C LEU A 136 1.96 5.86 12.23
N GLY A 137 2.14 4.62 12.71
CA GLY A 137 1.27 3.97 13.69
C GLY A 137 -0.10 3.55 13.14
N ARG A 138 -0.30 3.60 11.83
CA ARG A 138 -1.55 3.29 11.13
C ARG A 138 -1.29 2.47 9.87
N PRO A 139 -2.22 1.55 9.49
CA PRO A 139 -2.06 0.74 8.28
C PRO A 139 -2.13 1.62 7.01
N LEU A 140 -1.45 1.20 5.96
CA LEU A 140 -1.48 1.86 4.65
C LEU A 140 -2.26 1.01 3.65
N ALA A 141 -3.21 1.60 2.92
CA ALA A 141 -3.71 1.00 1.70
C ALA A 141 -2.68 1.24 0.59
N ALA A 142 -2.19 0.19 -0.04
CA ALA A 142 -1.12 0.30 -1.02
C ALA A 142 -1.27 -0.69 -2.19
N PRO A 143 -2.13 -0.42 -3.18
CA PRO A 143 -2.10 -1.12 -4.46
C PRO A 143 -0.81 -0.79 -5.22
N SER A 144 -0.51 -1.51 -6.31
CA SER A 144 0.63 -1.21 -7.18
C SER A 144 0.61 0.26 -7.67
N ALA A 145 1.81 0.87 -7.80
CA ALA A 145 1.95 2.29 -8.17
C ALA A 145 1.97 2.47 -9.71
N ASN A 146 0.82 2.23 -10.34
CA ASN A 146 0.59 2.40 -11.79
C ASN A 146 -0.86 2.80 -12.06
N SER A 147 -1.13 3.37 -13.23
CA SER A 147 -2.48 3.56 -13.74
C SER A 147 -3.22 2.24 -13.84
N SER A 148 -4.51 2.21 -13.52
CA SER A 148 -5.32 0.99 -13.49
C SER A 148 -5.33 0.30 -14.87
N GLY A 149 -5.00 -0.99 -14.90
CA GLY A 149 -4.84 -1.77 -16.14
C GLY A 149 -3.46 -1.64 -16.80
N GLY A 150 -2.58 -0.80 -16.27
CA GLY A 150 -1.18 -0.69 -16.72
C GLY A 150 -0.26 -1.73 -16.04
N ILE A 151 1.01 -1.71 -16.45
CA ILE A 151 2.05 -2.59 -15.90
C ILE A 151 2.52 -2.01 -14.55
N SER A 152 2.65 -2.86 -13.53
CA SER A 152 3.14 -2.46 -12.21
C SER A 152 4.59 -1.97 -12.28
N GLY A 153 4.85 -0.78 -11.74
CA GLY A 153 6.19 -0.18 -11.74
C GLY A 153 7.17 -0.94 -10.83
N THR A 154 8.35 -1.24 -11.36
CA THR A 154 9.44 -1.92 -10.62
C THR A 154 10.60 -0.98 -10.30
N THR A 155 10.55 0.27 -10.75
CA THR A 155 11.53 1.33 -10.47
C THR A 155 10.81 2.65 -10.19
N ALA A 156 11.46 3.55 -9.45
CA ALA A 156 10.92 4.89 -9.19
C ALA A 156 10.68 5.68 -10.47
N GLN A 157 11.56 5.54 -11.46
CA GLN A 157 11.46 6.22 -12.76
C GLN A 157 10.23 5.75 -13.55
N ALA A 158 9.92 4.44 -13.54
CA ALA A 158 8.73 3.90 -14.18
C ALA A 158 7.45 4.43 -13.52
N VAL A 159 7.42 4.49 -12.18
CA VAL A 159 6.30 5.08 -11.42
C VAL A 159 6.14 6.56 -11.70
N ALA A 160 7.23 7.33 -11.71
CA ALA A 160 7.19 8.76 -11.98
C ALA A 160 6.74 9.07 -13.43
N ALA A 161 7.09 8.21 -14.39
CA ALA A 161 6.63 8.33 -15.78
C ALA A 161 5.12 8.08 -15.92
N ASP A 162 4.53 7.19 -15.11
CA ASP A 162 3.09 6.86 -15.17
C ASP A 162 2.24 7.79 -14.28
N LEU A 163 2.67 8.02 -13.02
CA LEU A 163 1.87 8.71 -12.00
C LEU A 163 2.42 10.09 -11.58
N GLY A 164 3.57 10.50 -12.08
CA GLY A 164 4.32 11.65 -11.55
C GLY A 164 3.60 13.01 -11.63
N ASP A 165 2.59 13.14 -12.47
CA ASP A 165 1.73 14.33 -12.57
C ASP A 165 0.54 14.32 -11.57
N ARG A 166 0.28 13.18 -10.91
CA ARG A 166 -0.88 12.93 -10.04
C ARG A 166 -0.52 12.72 -8.58
N ILE A 167 0.78 12.56 -8.27
CA ILE A 167 1.29 12.34 -6.91
C ILE A 167 2.43 13.31 -6.62
N LYS A 168 2.78 13.47 -5.33
CA LYS A 168 3.79 14.45 -4.91
C LYS A 168 5.18 13.85 -4.69
N LEU A 169 5.24 12.56 -4.35
CA LEU A 169 6.49 11.90 -3.95
C LEU A 169 6.55 10.46 -4.45
N VAL A 170 7.69 10.11 -5.02
CA VAL A 170 8.13 8.73 -5.27
C VAL A 170 9.39 8.49 -4.44
N VAL A 171 9.36 7.48 -3.59
CA VAL A 171 10.54 7.06 -2.83
C VAL A 171 11.36 6.09 -3.66
N ASP A 172 12.61 6.44 -3.96
CA ASP A 172 13.50 5.61 -4.75
C ASP A 172 14.27 4.61 -3.87
N GLY A 173 13.87 3.35 -3.94
CA GLY A 173 14.56 2.21 -3.34
C GLY A 173 15.29 1.32 -4.36
N GLY A 174 15.48 1.84 -5.58
CA GLY A 174 16.02 1.06 -6.69
C GLY A 174 14.99 0.12 -7.33
N ALA A 175 15.47 -0.81 -8.14
CA ALA A 175 14.62 -1.84 -8.74
C ALA A 175 14.13 -2.85 -7.71
N THR A 176 12.85 -3.23 -7.80
CA THR A 176 12.28 -4.23 -6.89
C THR A 176 12.86 -5.61 -7.16
N PRO A 177 13.25 -6.38 -6.11
CA PRO A 177 13.95 -7.65 -6.32
C PRO A 177 13.09 -8.77 -6.94
N VAL A 178 11.77 -8.76 -6.72
CA VAL A 178 10.86 -9.80 -7.26
C VAL A 178 10.27 -9.38 -8.60
N GLY A 179 9.80 -8.14 -8.74
CA GLY A 179 9.21 -7.62 -9.98
C GLY A 179 7.84 -8.20 -10.34
N LEU A 180 7.25 -9.00 -9.44
CA LEU A 180 5.91 -9.57 -9.56
C LEU A 180 5.09 -9.19 -8.33
N GLU A 181 3.77 -9.14 -8.48
CA GLU A 181 2.87 -8.83 -7.37
C GLU A 181 2.85 -9.94 -6.30
N SER A 182 2.34 -9.63 -5.12
CA SER A 182 2.23 -10.59 -4.02
C SER A 182 1.29 -11.75 -4.39
N THR A 183 1.57 -12.92 -3.84
CA THR A 183 0.60 -14.02 -3.83
C THR A 183 -0.57 -13.64 -2.92
N ILE A 184 -1.79 -13.69 -3.45
CA ILE A 184 -3.02 -13.47 -2.67
C ILE A 184 -3.64 -14.82 -2.37
N LEU A 185 -3.90 -15.09 -1.09
CA LEU A 185 -4.44 -16.35 -0.63
C LEU A 185 -5.59 -16.10 0.35
N LYS A 186 -6.69 -16.82 0.16
CA LYS A 186 -7.79 -16.97 1.10
C LYS A 186 -7.84 -18.44 1.56
N VAL A 187 -7.90 -18.67 2.86
CA VAL A 187 -8.18 -20.00 3.41
C VAL A 187 -9.69 -20.16 3.46
N GLU A 188 -10.18 -21.25 2.90
CA GLU A 188 -11.60 -21.66 2.94
C GLU A 188 -11.67 -23.02 3.64
N ASP A 189 -12.74 -23.24 4.43
CA ASP A 189 -13.03 -24.50 5.11
C ASP A 189 -13.42 -25.61 4.10
#